data_264e2f4110f7bdaa982c61fcda9eaff5
#
_entry.id   264e2f4110f7bdaa982c61fcda9eaff5
#
_cell.length_a   1.000
_cell.length_b   1.000
_cell.length_c   1.000
_cell.angle_alpha   90.00
_cell.angle_beta   90.00
_cell.angle_gamma   90.00
#
_symmetry.space_group_name_H-M   'P 1'
#
loop_
_entity.id
_entity.type
_entity.pdbx_description
1 polymer ?
#
loop_
_entity_poly.entity_id
_entity_poly.type
_entity_poly.pdbx_seq_one_letter_code
_entity_poly.pdbx_strand_id
1 'polypeptide(L)'
;MGRAYQNRKESMAKTAGQKTRLYSRYGKELYVCAKNGGFDPDGNLALRQMIAKAKKDQVPAHVIDRAIEKARGGGGEDYETARYEGFGPGGAMVIVDCLTDNGKRTFTEVRQAFVKNDAKLGGPGTVGHMFDHQAVFVFKGDDEEAILELLMMADVDVSDIEVEDGMVSVFAPHTEFFKAKTALNEALPDIEFEVEEITFVPQTMTEVTDPEVIAQFEKFLAALEDCDDVQNVYHNAEFTN
;
A
#
# COMPACT_ATOMS: atom_id res chain seq x y z
N MET A 1 -0.50 -15.24 -7.83
CA MET A 1 -0.29 -13.96 -7.10
C MET A 1 -1.52 -13.07 -7.13
N GLY A 2 -2.31 -13.01 -8.21
CA GLY A 2 -3.51 -12.16 -8.29
C GLY A 2 -4.56 -12.42 -7.20
N ARG A 3 -4.81 -13.69 -6.86
CA ARG A 3 -5.75 -14.07 -5.76
C ARG A 3 -5.30 -13.57 -4.39
N ALA A 4 -4.03 -13.64 -4.08
CA ALA A 4 -3.46 -13.13 -2.84
C ALA A 4 -3.60 -11.59 -2.74
N TYR A 5 -3.48 -10.91 -3.87
CA TYR A 5 -3.65 -9.47 -3.95
C TYR A 5 -5.12 -9.06 -3.76
N GLN A 6 -6.08 -9.77 -4.37
CA GLN A 6 -7.53 -9.53 -4.20
C GLN A 6 -8.01 -9.82 -2.79
N ASN A 7 -7.56 -10.92 -2.17
CA ASN A 7 -7.90 -11.27 -0.78
C ASN A 7 -7.42 -10.21 0.20
N ARG A 8 -6.28 -9.57 -0.07
CA ARG A 8 -5.76 -8.46 0.72
C ARG A 8 -6.69 -7.23 0.65
N LYS A 9 -7.22 -6.90 -0.53
CA LYS A 9 -8.16 -5.78 -0.73
C LYS A 9 -9.46 -6.00 0.06
N GLU A 10 -9.98 -7.21 0.11
CA GLU A 10 -11.19 -7.56 0.86
C GLU A 10 -11.00 -7.51 2.38
N SER A 11 -9.83 -7.91 2.87
CA SER A 11 -9.46 -7.80 4.29
C SER A 11 -9.39 -6.33 4.75
N MET A 12 -8.91 -5.43 3.91
CA MET A 12 -8.82 -4.00 4.20
C MET A 12 -10.17 -3.26 4.18
N ALA A 13 -11.24 -3.85 3.64
CA ALA A 13 -12.53 -3.18 3.41
C ALA A 13 -13.53 -3.24 4.59
N LYS A 14 -13.21 -3.85 5.72
CA LYS A 14 -14.24 -4.34 6.69
C LYS A 14 -14.59 -3.51 7.92
N THR A 15 -14.11 -2.26 8.17
CA THR A 15 -14.43 -1.60 9.45
C THR A 15 -14.78 -0.12 9.38
N ALA A 16 -15.84 0.31 10.07
CA ALA A 16 -16.32 1.70 10.17
C ALA A 16 -15.34 2.66 10.90
N GLY A 17 -14.35 2.13 11.64
CA GLY A 17 -13.23 2.89 12.20
C GLY A 17 -12.20 3.34 11.16
N GLN A 18 -12.26 2.76 9.98
CA GLN A 18 -11.28 2.96 8.90
C GLN A 18 -11.27 4.37 8.29
N LYS A 19 -12.42 5.06 8.26
CA LYS A 19 -12.48 6.41 7.64
C LYS A 19 -11.62 7.43 8.40
N THR A 20 -11.66 7.43 9.71
CA THR A 20 -10.86 8.37 10.51
C THR A 20 -9.35 8.08 10.37
N ARG A 21 -8.97 6.82 10.37
CA ARG A 21 -7.59 6.38 10.15
C ARG A 21 -7.12 6.70 8.73
N LEU A 22 -7.95 6.40 7.74
CA LEU A 22 -7.68 6.75 6.34
C LEU A 22 -7.41 8.25 6.20
N TYR A 23 -8.24 9.09 6.81
CA TYR A 23 -8.07 10.55 6.77
C TYR A 23 -6.80 11.00 7.50
N SER A 24 -6.43 10.35 8.61
CA SER A 24 -5.18 10.63 9.33
C SER A 24 -3.97 10.28 8.47
N ARG A 25 -3.96 9.11 7.82
CA ARG A 25 -2.89 8.68 6.90
C ARG A 25 -2.70 9.67 5.77
N TYR A 26 -3.78 9.96 5.03
CA TYR A 26 -3.73 10.95 3.95
C TYR A 26 -3.30 12.33 4.43
N GLY A 27 -3.74 12.73 5.62
CA GLY A 27 -3.33 13.99 6.23
C GLY A 27 -1.81 14.10 6.43
N LYS A 28 -1.17 13.03 6.89
CA LYS A 28 0.30 12.97 7.06
C LYS A 28 1.02 12.95 5.70
N GLU A 29 0.59 12.11 4.76
CA GLU A 29 1.20 12.00 3.43
C GLU A 29 1.10 13.31 2.65
N LEU A 30 -0.08 13.94 2.63
CA LEU A 30 -0.30 15.24 1.99
C LEU A 30 0.56 16.35 2.63
N TYR A 31 0.68 16.35 3.97
CA TYR A 31 1.55 17.27 4.69
C TYR A 31 3.00 17.13 4.23
N VAL A 32 3.52 15.90 4.18
CA VAL A 32 4.89 15.62 3.75
C VAL A 32 5.12 16.00 2.28
N CYS A 33 4.19 15.67 1.40
CA CYS A 33 4.26 16.08 -0.01
C CYS A 33 4.30 17.60 -0.16
N ALA A 34 3.43 18.31 0.55
CA ALA A 34 3.38 19.77 0.52
C ALA A 34 4.64 20.41 1.12
N LYS A 35 5.15 19.87 2.23
CA LYS A 35 6.35 20.38 2.90
C LYS A 35 7.60 20.24 2.04
N ASN A 36 7.74 19.12 1.33
CA ASN A 36 8.94 18.80 0.55
C ASN A 36 8.96 19.43 -0.85
N GLY A 37 7.78 19.57 -1.50
CA GLY A 37 7.68 19.97 -2.91
C GLY A 37 6.96 21.28 -3.16
N GLY A 38 6.47 21.95 -2.11
CA GLY A 38 5.67 23.17 -2.21
C GLY A 38 4.16 22.92 -2.14
N PHE A 39 3.42 23.99 -1.86
CA PHE A 39 2.00 23.94 -1.49
C PHE A 39 1.04 24.04 -2.67
N ASP A 40 1.57 24.32 -3.87
CA ASP A 40 0.80 24.43 -5.10
C ASP A 40 0.83 23.09 -5.86
N PRO A 41 -0.31 22.42 -6.05
CA PRO A 41 -0.38 21.16 -6.80
C PRO A 41 0.08 21.28 -8.26
N ASP A 42 -0.01 22.49 -8.86
CA ASP A 42 0.43 22.68 -10.23
C ASP A 42 1.97 22.67 -10.36
N GLY A 43 2.66 23.11 -9.31
CA GLY A 43 4.12 23.05 -9.20
C GLY A 43 4.66 21.81 -8.50
N ASN A 44 3.81 21.00 -7.87
CA ASN A 44 4.21 19.84 -7.09
C ASN A 44 3.48 18.56 -7.56
N LEU A 45 4.15 17.78 -8.42
CA LEU A 45 3.57 16.57 -9.00
C LEU A 45 3.19 15.54 -7.93
N ALA A 46 4.01 15.34 -6.91
CA ALA A 46 3.74 14.40 -5.83
C ALA A 46 2.48 14.79 -5.04
N LEU A 47 2.34 16.08 -4.72
CA LEU A 47 1.15 16.60 -4.05
C LEU A 47 -0.11 16.43 -4.92
N ARG A 48 -0.02 16.75 -6.21
CA ARG A 48 -1.14 16.60 -7.16
C ARG A 48 -1.62 15.15 -7.24
N GLN A 49 -0.70 14.20 -7.33
CA GLN A 49 -1.01 12.78 -7.36
C GLN A 49 -1.62 12.28 -6.05
N MET A 50 -1.07 12.72 -4.92
CA MET A 50 -1.60 12.38 -3.61
C MET A 50 -3.02 12.94 -3.40
N ILE A 51 -3.29 14.15 -3.88
CA ILE A 51 -4.65 14.74 -3.88
C ILE A 51 -5.60 13.91 -4.75
N ALA A 52 -5.17 13.50 -5.94
CA ALA A 52 -5.99 12.68 -6.84
C ALA A 52 -6.33 11.32 -6.20
N LYS A 53 -5.35 10.65 -5.58
CA LYS A 53 -5.53 9.40 -4.84
C LYS A 53 -6.48 9.59 -3.66
N ALA A 54 -6.29 10.63 -2.85
CA ALA A 54 -7.15 10.95 -1.71
C ALA A 54 -8.62 11.18 -2.16
N LYS A 55 -8.84 11.87 -3.28
CA LYS A 55 -10.18 12.08 -3.85
C LYS A 55 -10.82 10.78 -4.33
N LYS A 56 -10.05 9.88 -4.98
CA LYS A 56 -10.50 8.55 -5.40
C LYS A 56 -10.95 7.73 -4.19
N ASP A 57 -10.23 7.83 -3.07
CA ASP A 57 -10.54 7.15 -1.81
C ASP A 57 -11.57 7.93 -0.94
N GLN A 58 -12.25 8.89 -1.54
CA GLN A 58 -13.34 9.67 -0.92
C GLN A 58 -12.92 10.44 0.34
N VAL A 59 -11.65 10.87 0.41
CA VAL A 59 -11.18 11.75 1.49
C VAL A 59 -11.81 13.13 1.31
N PRO A 60 -12.47 13.70 2.35
CA PRO A 60 -13.12 15.00 2.24
C PRO A 60 -12.14 16.12 1.92
N ALA A 61 -12.55 17.08 1.08
CA ALA A 61 -11.70 18.20 0.66
C ALA A 61 -11.11 18.98 1.85
N HIS A 62 -11.90 19.19 2.93
CA HIS A 62 -11.40 19.90 4.10
C HIS A 62 -10.24 19.21 4.83
N VAL A 63 -10.10 17.88 4.69
CA VAL A 63 -8.95 17.11 5.25
C VAL A 63 -7.71 17.40 4.40
N ILE A 64 -7.87 17.39 3.08
CA ILE A 64 -6.80 17.71 2.12
C ILE A 64 -6.29 19.14 2.34
N ASP A 65 -7.21 20.09 2.35
CA ASP A 65 -6.89 21.51 2.52
C ASP A 65 -6.20 21.79 3.86
N ARG A 66 -6.70 21.18 4.95
CA ARG A 66 -6.10 21.31 6.29
C ARG A 66 -4.67 20.78 6.34
N ALA A 67 -4.38 19.66 5.66
CA ALA A 67 -3.04 19.09 5.64
C ALA A 67 -2.04 20.01 4.91
N ILE A 68 -2.44 20.60 3.77
CA ILE A 68 -1.64 21.54 3.00
C ILE A 68 -1.43 22.85 3.78
N GLU A 69 -2.49 23.41 4.38
CA GLU A 69 -2.39 24.62 5.20
C GLU A 69 -1.51 24.42 6.45
N LYS A 70 -1.58 23.24 7.10
CA LYS A 70 -0.71 22.90 8.21
C LYS A 70 0.77 22.89 7.78
N ALA A 71 1.08 22.36 6.61
CA ALA A 71 2.43 22.39 6.04
C ALA A 71 2.90 23.82 5.75
N ARG A 72 2.01 24.69 5.22
CA ARG A 72 2.28 26.10 4.92
C ARG A 72 2.55 26.92 6.17
N GLY A 73 1.84 26.63 7.26
CA GLY A 73 1.97 27.35 8.54
C GLY A 73 3.28 27.11 9.28
N GLY A 74 4.22 26.37 8.73
CA GLY A 74 5.51 26.09 9.35
C GLY A 74 5.41 25.19 10.59
N GLY A 75 4.34 24.40 10.68
CA GLY A 75 4.19 23.39 11.74
C GLY A 75 5.45 22.54 11.85
N GLY A 76 6.06 22.51 13.02
CA GLY A 76 7.38 21.92 13.27
C GLY A 76 7.39 20.40 13.33
N GLU A 77 6.42 19.70 12.75
CA GLU A 77 6.41 18.25 12.69
C GLU A 77 7.33 17.81 11.56
N ASP A 78 8.43 17.16 11.91
CA ASP A 78 9.34 16.50 10.98
C ASP A 78 8.97 15.02 10.97
N TYR A 79 8.20 14.63 9.95
CA TYR A 79 7.87 13.21 9.76
C TYR A 79 9.04 12.49 9.09
N GLU A 80 9.37 11.32 9.66
CA GLU A 80 10.33 10.37 9.10
C GLU A 80 9.63 9.06 8.78
N THR A 81 10.12 8.36 7.77
CA THR A 81 9.66 7.02 7.43
C THR A 81 10.38 6.01 8.30
N ALA A 82 9.63 5.04 8.83
CA ALA A 82 10.18 3.91 9.57
C ALA A 82 9.57 2.62 9.02
N ARG A 83 10.38 1.57 8.91
CA ARG A 83 9.94 0.24 8.48
C ARG A 83 10.27 -0.77 9.56
N TYR A 84 9.29 -1.60 9.87
CA TYR A 84 9.43 -2.72 10.79
C TYR A 84 9.12 -4.01 10.04
N GLU A 85 9.86 -5.06 10.36
CA GLU A 85 9.78 -6.34 9.71
C GLU A 85 9.66 -7.46 10.73
N GLY A 86 8.95 -8.52 10.39
CA GLY A 86 8.80 -9.65 11.31
C GLY A 86 7.89 -10.76 10.78
N PHE A 87 7.45 -11.58 11.70
CA PHE A 87 6.57 -12.71 11.43
C PHE A 87 5.30 -12.59 12.25
N GLY A 88 4.15 -12.66 11.57
CA GLY A 88 2.83 -12.73 12.18
C GLY A 88 2.47 -14.13 12.69
N PRO A 89 1.28 -14.30 13.27
CA PRO A 89 0.73 -15.60 13.59
C PRO A 89 0.76 -16.54 12.37
N GLY A 90 1.01 -17.82 12.58
CA GLY A 90 1.18 -18.78 11.49
C GLY A 90 2.51 -18.69 10.74
N GLY A 91 3.43 -17.81 11.17
CA GLY A 91 4.75 -17.67 10.57
C GLY A 91 4.77 -16.85 9.27
N ALA A 92 3.66 -16.21 8.90
CA ALA A 92 3.62 -15.35 7.73
C ALA A 92 4.50 -14.11 7.92
N MET A 93 5.22 -13.75 6.86
CA MET A 93 6.08 -12.56 6.83
C MET A 93 5.26 -11.28 6.79
N VAL A 94 5.71 -10.26 7.54
CA VAL A 94 5.01 -8.99 7.65
C VAL A 94 5.99 -7.83 7.56
N ILE A 95 5.67 -6.82 6.74
CA ILE A 95 6.32 -5.51 6.66
C ILE A 95 5.32 -4.46 7.13
N VAL A 96 5.75 -3.55 8.00
CA VAL A 96 4.96 -2.44 8.51
C VAL A 96 5.67 -1.14 8.17
N ASP A 97 5.07 -0.35 7.26
CA ASP A 97 5.56 0.97 6.90
C ASP A 97 4.87 2.04 7.75
N CYS A 98 5.65 2.91 8.35
CA CYS A 98 5.20 3.97 9.22
C CYS A 98 5.69 5.35 8.75
N LEU A 99 4.88 6.37 9.05
CA LEU A 99 5.24 7.77 8.90
C LEU A 99 5.03 8.46 10.25
N THR A 100 6.12 8.84 10.90
CA THR A 100 6.11 9.27 12.31
C THR A 100 6.93 10.51 12.57
N ASP A 101 6.48 11.31 13.53
CA ASP A 101 7.24 12.40 14.17
C ASP A 101 7.99 11.96 15.43
N ASN A 102 7.81 10.68 15.84
CA ASN A 102 8.44 10.13 17.04
C ASN A 102 8.70 8.62 16.92
N GLY A 103 9.84 8.24 16.34
CA GLY A 103 10.20 6.85 16.10
C GLY A 103 10.25 5.96 17.35
N LYS A 104 10.52 6.53 18.54
CA LYS A 104 10.52 5.75 19.80
C LYS A 104 9.10 5.36 20.23
N ARG A 105 8.14 6.27 20.07
CA ARG A 105 6.72 5.99 20.31
C ARG A 105 6.25 4.89 19.35
N THR A 106 6.46 5.09 18.05
CA THR A 106 6.05 4.16 17.01
C THR A 106 6.64 2.77 17.18
N PHE A 107 7.94 2.68 17.46
CA PHE A 107 8.60 1.40 17.76
C PHE A 107 7.91 0.68 18.94
N THR A 108 7.59 1.42 20.01
CA THR A 108 6.95 0.85 21.20
C THR A 108 5.54 0.32 20.86
N GLU A 109 4.75 1.08 20.12
CA GLU A 109 3.38 0.69 19.71
C GLU A 109 3.40 -0.52 18.77
N VAL A 110 4.21 -0.48 17.72
CA VAL A 110 4.37 -1.61 16.78
C VAL A 110 4.86 -2.86 17.50
N ARG A 111 5.88 -2.73 18.36
CA ARG A 111 6.38 -3.86 19.16
C ARG A 111 5.29 -4.45 20.07
N GLN A 112 4.46 -3.60 20.68
CA GLN A 112 3.34 -4.07 21.49
C GLN A 112 2.28 -4.83 20.65
N ALA A 113 1.97 -4.36 19.45
CA ALA A 113 1.07 -5.05 18.55
C ALA A 113 1.58 -6.45 18.20
N PHE A 114 2.89 -6.60 17.91
CA PHE A 114 3.51 -7.90 17.68
C PHE A 114 3.41 -8.79 18.93
N VAL A 115 3.91 -8.33 20.07
CA VAL A 115 4.00 -9.14 21.31
C VAL A 115 2.63 -9.59 21.82
N LYS A 116 1.62 -8.73 21.78
CA LYS A 116 0.27 -9.04 22.27
C LYS A 116 -0.49 -10.05 21.41
N ASN A 117 -0.04 -10.26 20.16
CA ASN A 117 -0.70 -11.16 19.21
C ASN A 117 0.19 -12.36 18.84
N ASP A 118 1.14 -12.73 19.69
CA ASP A 118 2.07 -13.87 19.49
C ASP A 118 2.86 -13.82 18.17
N ALA A 119 3.06 -12.60 17.66
CA ALA A 119 3.87 -12.30 16.50
C ALA A 119 5.31 -11.95 16.93
N LYS A 120 6.27 -12.09 16.03
CA LYS A 120 7.68 -11.90 16.31
C LYS A 120 8.24 -10.72 15.49
N LEU A 121 8.56 -9.63 16.16
CA LEU A 121 9.26 -8.51 15.54
C LEU A 121 10.73 -8.89 15.29
N GLY A 122 11.20 -8.71 14.06
CA GLY A 122 12.59 -8.92 13.62
C GLY A 122 13.39 -7.63 13.56
N GLY A 123 14.62 -7.74 13.10
CA GLY A 123 15.44 -6.58 12.74
C GLY A 123 15.21 -6.13 11.29
N PRO A 124 15.77 -5.00 10.89
CA PRO A 124 15.74 -4.55 9.49
C PRO A 124 16.32 -5.61 8.54
N GLY A 125 15.65 -5.86 7.42
CA GLY A 125 16.05 -6.85 6.41
C GLY A 125 15.67 -8.30 6.75
N THR A 126 14.90 -8.54 7.83
CA THR A 126 14.49 -9.90 8.23
C THR A 126 13.61 -10.56 7.16
N VAL A 127 12.67 -9.84 6.57
CA VAL A 127 11.74 -10.36 5.57
C VAL A 127 11.65 -9.49 4.30
N GLY A 128 12.17 -8.27 4.33
CA GLY A 128 12.03 -7.32 3.22
C GLY A 128 12.57 -7.84 1.88
N HIS A 129 13.60 -8.71 1.91
CA HIS A 129 14.18 -9.32 0.72
C HIS A 129 13.28 -10.40 0.05
N MET A 130 12.20 -10.79 0.72
CA MET A 130 11.20 -11.75 0.22
C MET A 130 9.99 -11.05 -0.41
N PHE A 131 10.06 -9.73 -0.55
CA PHE A 131 9.03 -8.92 -1.18
C PHE A 131 9.64 -8.08 -2.28
N ASP A 132 8.98 -8.04 -3.42
CA ASP A 132 9.37 -7.20 -4.54
C ASP A 132 8.60 -5.87 -4.48
N HIS A 133 9.31 -4.76 -4.66
CA HIS A 133 8.71 -3.43 -4.72
C HIS A 133 8.22 -3.18 -6.14
N GLN A 134 6.92 -3.29 -6.37
CA GLN A 134 6.31 -3.31 -7.69
C GLN A 134 5.23 -2.26 -7.87
N ALA A 135 5.07 -1.84 -9.12
CA ALA A 135 3.87 -1.20 -9.63
C ALA A 135 2.84 -2.27 -9.97
N VAL A 136 1.62 -2.14 -9.49
CA VAL A 136 0.53 -3.09 -9.73
C VAL A 136 -0.66 -2.37 -10.33
N PHE A 137 -1.16 -2.89 -11.46
CA PHE A 137 -2.36 -2.42 -12.12
C PHE A 137 -3.31 -3.59 -12.28
N VAL A 138 -4.56 -3.44 -11.84
CA VAL A 138 -5.61 -4.43 -12.03
C VAL A 138 -6.79 -3.77 -12.72
N PHE A 139 -7.24 -4.35 -13.82
CA PHE A 139 -8.34 -3.84 -14.63
C PHE A 139 -9.05 -4.98 -15.36
N LYS A 140 -10.24 -4.70 -15.90
CA LYS A 140 -11.00 -5.68 -16.67
C LYS A 140 -10.34 -5.98 -18.01
N GLY A 141 -10.20 -7.26 -18.33
CA GLY A 141 -9.62 -7.75 -19.57
C GLY A 141 -9.39 -9.24 -19.53
N ASP A 142 -9.05 -9.81 -20.68
CA ASP A 142 -8.85 -11.25 -20.85
C ASP A 142 -7.71 -11.60 -21.82
N ASP A 143 -7.02 -10.60 -22.38
CA ASP A 143 -5.95 -10.80 -23.39
C ASP A 143 -4.59 -10.39 -22.83
N GLU A 144 -3.91 -11.37 -22.22
CA GLU A 144 -2.56 -11.22 -21.66
C GLU A 144 -1.54 -10.83 -22.74
N GLU A 145 -1.59 -11.49 -23.92
CA GLU A 145 -0.62 -11.28 -24.99
C GLU A 145 -0.70 -9.85 -25.54
N ALA A 146 -1.93 -9.36 -25.79
CA ALA A 146 -2.13 -7.99 -26.29
C ALA A 146 -1.64 -6.94 -25.29
N ILE A 147 -1.85 -7.14 -23.97
CA ILE A 147 -1.35 -6.23 -22.93
C ILE A 147 0.18 -6.28 -22.84
N LEU A 148 0.78 -7.47 -22.93
CA LEU A 148 2.24 -7.61 -22.93
C LEU A 148 2.86 -6.90 -24.14
N GLU A 149 2.34 -7.12 -25.37
CA GLU A 149 2.81 -6.46 -26.59
C GLU A 149 2.72 -4.94 -26.47
N LEU A 150 1.60 -4.43 -25.97
CA LEU A 150 1.36 -3.01 -25.76
C LEU A 150 2.42 -2.39 -24.83
N LEU A 151 2.69 -3.02 -23.70
CA LEU A 151 3.66 -2.54 -22.73
C LEU A 151 5.10 -2.64 -23.26
N MET A 152 5.43 -3.71 -23.97
CA MET A 152 6.73 -3.87 -24.64
C MET A 152 6.94 -2.81 -25.73
N MET A 153 5.92 -2.49 -26.52
CA MET A 153 6.00 -1.43 -27.54
C MET A 153 6.23 -0.05 -26.92
N ALA A 154 5.76 0.16 -25.70
CA ALA A 154 6.02 1.36 -24.91
C ALA A 154 7.34 1.29 -24.14
N ASP A 155 8.16 0.25 -24.35
CA ASP A 155 9.46 0.03 -23.69
C ASP A 155 9.33 -0.05 -22.16
N VAL A 156 8.22 -0.60 -21.65
CA VAL A 156 7.98 -0.85 -20.22
C VAL A 156 8.58 -2.18 -19.83
N ASP A 157 9.37 -2.21 -18.78
CA ASP A 157 9.79 -3.45 -18.14
C ASP A 157 8.61 -4.06 -17.41
N VAL A 158 8.19 -5.26 -17.81
CA VAL A 158 7.10 -6.02 -17.19
C VAL A 158 7.68 -7.17 -16.39
N SER A 159 7.32 -7.28 -15.11
CA SER A 159 7.74 -8.39 -14.25
C SER A 159 6.86 -9.61 -14.45
N ASP A 160 5.54 -9.40 -14.53
CA ASP A 160 4.55 -10.46 -14.71
C ASP A 160 3.21 -9.89 -15.19
N ILE A 161 2.41 -10.71 -15.87
CA ILE A 161 1.00 -10.44 -16.20
C ILE A 161 0.20 -11.69 -15.87
N GLU A 162 -0.92 -11.52 -15.22
CA GLU A 162 -1.84 -12.60 -14.88
C GLU A 162 -3.24 -12.26 -15.33
N VAL A 163 -3.95 -13.24 -15.88
CA VAL A 163 -5.37 -13.10 -16.24
C VAL A 163 -6.17 -14.13 -15.45
N GLU A 164 -7.07 -13.68 -14.59
CA GLU A 164 -7.96 -14.53 -13.81
C GLU A 164 -9.34 -13.86 -13.70
N ASP A 165 -10.40 -14.64 -13.90
CA ASP A 165 -11.80 -14.21 -13.75
C ASP A 165 -12.17 -12.92 -14.54
N GLY A 166 -11.56 -12.72 -15.73
CA GLY A 166 -11.81 -11.54 -16.57
C GLY A 166 -11.13 -10.26 -16.06
N MET A 167 -10.13 -10.42 -15.21
CA MET A 167 -9.28 -9.36 -14.71
C MET A 167 -7.84 -9.59 -15.14
N VAL A 168 -7.21 -8.54 -15.65
CA VAL A 168 -5.77 -8.49 -15.93
C VAL A 168 -5.06 -7.85 -14.75
N SER A 169 -4.03 -8.50 -14.24
CA SER A 169 -3.11 -7.97 -13.23
C SER A 169 -1.73 -7.80 -13.85
N VAL A 170 -1.26 -6.58 -13.95
CA VAL A 170 0.08 -6.24 -14.47
C VAL A 170 1.00 -5.90 -13.32
N PHE A 171 2.16 -6.54 -13.30
CA PHE A 171 3.23 -6.30 -12.34
C PHE A 171 4.46 -5.77 -13.07
N ALA A 172 5.01 -4.66 -12.60
CA ALA A 172 6.21 -4.05 -13.15
C ALA A 172 7.10 -3.51 -12.01
N PRO A 173 8.41 -3.31 -12.22
CA PRO A 173 9.23 -2.59 -11.24
C PRO A 173 8.58 -1.26 -10.86
N HIS A 174 8.63 -0.87 -9.60
CA HIS A 174 7.99 0.36 -9.11
C HIS A 174 8.41 1.62 -9.88
N THR A 175 9.62 1.61 -10.46
CA THR A 175 10.16 2.70 -11.29
C THR A 175 9.41 2.88 -12.61
N GLU A 176 8.76 1.81 -13.10
CA GLU A 176 7.99 1.81 -14.36
C GLU A 176 6.54 2.28 -14.19
N PHE A 177 6.10 2.59 -12.96
CA PHE A 177 4.70 2.92 -12.66
C PHE A 177 4.08 3.95 -13.61
N PHE A 178 4.75 5.09 -13.81
CA PHE A 178 4.20 6.17 -14.65
C PHE A 178 4.22 5.82 -16.13
N LYS A 179 5.26 5.13 -16.57
CA LYS A 179 5.41 4.69 -17.95
C LYS A 179 4.35 3.66 -18.32
N ALA A 180 4.18 2.64 -17.46
CA ALA A 180 3.14 1.64 -17.62
C ALA A 180 1.73 2.25 -17.60
N LYS A 181 1.46 3.14 -16.63
CA LYS A 181 0.17 3.83 -16.55
C LYS A 181 -0.14 4.64 -17.79
N THR A 182 0.84 5.37 -18.32
CA THR A 182 0.66 6.18 -19.54
C THR A 182 0.36 5.29 -20.73
N ALA A 183 1.14 4.22 -20.92
CA ALA A 183 0.95 3.28 -22.02
C ALA A 183 -0.44 2.62 -21.98
N LEU A 184 -0.87 2.16 -20.80
CA LEU A 184 -2.20 1.57 -20.62
C LEU A 184 -3.33 2.56 -20.91
N ASN A 185 -3.25 3.80 -20.44
CA ASN A 185 -4.28 4.82 -20.69
C ASN A 185 -4.33 5.25 -22.16
N GLU A 186 -3.19 5.35 -22.85
CA GLU A 186 -3.14 5.74 -24.27
C GLU A 186 -3.73 4.66 -25.18
N ALA A 187 -3.46 3.40 -24.88
CA ALA A 187 -3.94 2.29 -25.68
C ALA A 187 -5.37 1.85 -25.34
N LEU A 188 -5.80 2.05 -24.11
CA LEU A 188 -7.10 1.69 -23.57
C LEU A 188 -7.79 2.92 -22.99
N PRO A 189 -8.35 3.84 -23.80
CA PRO A 189 -8.88 5.13 -23.32
C PRO A 189 -9.99 5.00 -22.28
N ASP A 190 -10.74 3.90 -22.30
CA ASP A 190 -11.86 3.63 -21.37
C ASP A 190 -11.44 2.74 -20.20
N ILE A 191 -10.12 2.57 -19.96
CA ILE A 191 -9.62 1.73 -18.87
C ILE A 191 -10.01 2.29 -17.50
N GLU A 192 -10.62 1.45 -16.68
CA GLU A 192 -10.88 1.72 -15.27
C GLU A 192 -10.02 0.79 -14.42
N PHE A 193 -9.04 1.36 -13.72
CA PHE A 193 -8.22 0.59 -12.79
C PHE A 193 -8.98 0.31 -11.50
N GLU A 194 -9.19 -0.97 -11.21
CA GLU A 194 -9.62 -1.40 -9.87
C GLU A 194 -8.50 -1.22 -8.85
N VAL A 195 -7.27 -1.52 -9.30
CA VAL A 195 -6.05 -1.29 -8.53
C VAL A 195 -5.04 -0.55 -9.38
N GLU A 196 -4.40 0.45 -8.78
CA GLU A 196 -3.35 1.26 -9.35
C GLU A 196 -2.47 1.75 -8.21
N GLU A 197 -1.41 1.02 -7.89
CA GLU A 197 -0.54 1.38 -6.77
C GLU A 197 0.89 0.86 -6.91
N ILE A 198 1.80 1.49 -6.15
CA ILE A 198 3.12 0.94 -5.86
C ILE A 198 3.03 0.23 -4.53
N THR A 199 3.44 -1.04 -4.47
CA THR A 199 3.26 -1.90 -3.30
C THR A 199 4.39 -2.94 -3.16
N PHE A 200 4.45 -3.61 -2.01
CA PHE A 200 5.31 -4.76 -1.79
C PHE A 200 4.54 -6.05 -2.05
N VAL A 201 4.97 -6.79 -3.06
CA VAL A 201 4.38 -8.07 -3.48
C VAL A 201 5.27 -9.20 -2.95
N PRO A 202 4.74 -10.14 -2.17
CA PRO A 202 5.54 -11.26 -1.66
C PRO A 202 5.92 -12.22 -2.79
N GLN A 203 7.17 -12.70 -2.80
CA GLN A 203 7.66 -13.70 -3.75
C GLN A 203 7.06 -15.07 -3.50
N THR A 204 6.68 -15.36 -2.26
CA THR A 204 6.06 -16.64 -1.85
C THR A 204 4.94 -16.38 -0.86
N MET A 205 3.87 -17.17 -0.94
CA MET A 205 2.77 -17.14 0.01
C MET A 205 2.99 -18.15 1.15
N THR A 206 2.45 -17.83 2.32
CA THR A 206 2.37 -18.72 3.47
C THR A 206 0.90 -19.09 3.68
N GLU A 207 0.56 -20.34 3.41
CA GLU A 207 -0.80 -20.84 3.61
C GLU A 207 -1.11 -20.94 5.10
N VAL A 208 -2.25 -20.36 5.51
CA VAL A 208 -2.77 -20.39 6.88
C VAL A 208 -4.18 -20.96 6.85
N THR A 209 -4.32 -22.20 7.32
CA THR A 209 -5.58 -22.98 7.23
C THR A 209 -6.31 -23.09 8.56
N ASP A 210 -5.60 -22.90 9.69
CA ASP A 210 -6.18 -23.00 11.03
C ASP A 210 -7.04 -21.76 11.34
N PRO A 211 -8.37 -21.91 11.56
CA PRO A 211 -9.27 -20.80 11.84
C PRO A 211 -8.87 -19.98 13.08
N GLU A 212 -8.25 -20.60 14.09
CA GLU A 212 -7.80 -19.88 15.28
C GLU A 212 -6.60 -18.97 14.95
N VAL A 213 -5.67 -19.48 14.12
CA VAL A 213 -4.52 -18.70 13.64
C VAL A 213 -4.97 -17.58 12.70
N ILE A 214 -5.94 -17.84 11.83
CA ILE A 214 -6.54 -16.80 10.97
C ILE A 214 -7.14 -15.68 11.83
N ALA A 215 -7.99 -16.03 12.81
CA ALA A 215 -8.59 -15.05 13.70
C ALA A 215 -7.55 -14.24 14.51
N GLN A 216 -6.45 -14.90 14.91
CA GLN A 216 -5.34 -14.25 15.59
C GLN A 216 -4.57 -13.31 14.66
N PHE A 217 -4.37 -13.69 13.40
CA PHE A 217 -3.73 -12.84 12.39
C PHE A 217 -4.58 -11.61 12.09
N GLU A 218 -5.90 -11.75 11.97
CA GLU A 218 -6.81 -10.61 11.79
C GLU A 218 -6.75 -9.61 12.96
N LYS A 219 -6.69 -10.13 14.21
CA LYS A 219 -6.48 -9.28 15.41
C LYS A 219 -5.14 -8.57 15.37
N PHE A 220 -4.10 -9.25 14.91
CA PHE A 220 -2.77 -8.67 14.76
C PHE A 220 -2.76 -7.53 13.75
N LEU A 221 -3.37 -7.74 12.56
CA LEU A 221 -3.52 -6.69 11.55
C LEU A 221 -4.28 -5.48 12.11
N ALA A 222 -5.41 -5.74 12.77
CA ALA A 222 -6.20 -4.67 13.39
C ALA A 222 -5.40 -3.88 14.44
N ALA A 223 -4.57 -4.57 15.25
CA ALA A 223 -3.72 -3.92 16.25
C ALA A 223 -2.61 -3.06 15.61
N LEU A 224 -2.05 -3.48 14.47
CA LEU A 224 -1.11 -2.66 13.70
C LEU A 224 -1.79 -1.45 13.06
N GLU A 225 -2.97 -1.65 12.50
CA GLU A 225 -3.76 -0.58 11.90
C GLU A 225 -4.25 0.45 12.93
N ASP A 226 -4.39 0.07 14.20
CA ASP A 226 -4.75 0.95 15.32
C ASP A 226 -3.61 1.90 15.70
N CYS A 227 -2.37 1.62 15.28
CA CYS A 227 -1.25 2.53 15.49
C CYS A 227 -1.35 3.71 14.51
N ASP A 228 -1.45 4.92 15.02
CA ASP A 228 -1.65 6.15 14.21
C ASP A 228 -0.54 6.41 13.19
N ASP A 229 0.67 5.93 13.45
CA ASP A 229 1.83 6.14 12.60
C ASP A 229 1.98 5.08 11.50
N VAL A 230 1.25 3.97 11.59
CA VAL A 230 1.26 2.92 10.57
C VAL A 230 0.53 3.40 9.31
N GLN A 231 1.21 3.36 8.17
CA GLN A 231 0.67 3.72 6.86
C GLN A 231 0.21 2.49 6.09
N ASN A 232 1.07 1.48 5.98
CA ASN A 232 0.78 0.26 5.26
C ASN A 232 1.29 -0.96 6.04
N VAL A 233 0.56 -2.07 5.91
CA VAL A 233 0.99 -3.39 6.37
C VAL A 233 0.96 -4.33 5.17
N TYR A 234 2.09 -4.97 4.88
CA TYR A 234 2.22 -5.95 3.82
C TYR A 234 2.49 -7.31 4.45
N HIS A 235 1.89 -8.36 3.92
CA HIS A 235 2.10 -9.71 4.41
C HIS A 235 1.95 -10.75 3.30
N ASN A 236 2.48 -11.95 3.53
CA ASN A 236 2.38 -13.05 2.60
C ASN A 236 1.42 -14.17 3.09
N ALA A 237 0.58 -13.89 4.09
CA ALA A 237 -0.42 -14.86 4.53
C ALA A 237 -1.50 -15.05 3.46
N GLU A 238 -1.77 -16.31 3.11
CA GLU A 238 -2.89 -16.76 2.28
C GLU A 238 -3.84 -17.57 3.16
N PHE A 239 -5.06 -17.05 3.33
CA PHE A 239 -6.08 -17.71 4.15
C PHE A 239 -6.91 -18.65 3.28
N THR A 240 -6.81 -19.95 3.58
CA THR A 240 -7.62 -20.99 2.92
C THR A 240 -8.59 -21.58 3.94
N ASN A 241 -9.89 -21.48 3.62
CA ASN A 241 -10.98 -22.07 4.42
C ASN A 241 -11.20 -23.52 4.08
#